data_f94c4c9774c8a657849b5f3a7bae03fb
#
_entry.id   f94c4c9774c8a657849b5f3a7bae03fb
#
_cell.length_a   1.000
_cell.length_b   1.000
_cell.length_c   1.000
_cell.angle_alpha   90.00
_cell.angle_beta   90.00
_cell.angle_gamma   90.00
#
_symmetry.space_group_name_H-M   'P 1'
#
loop_
_entity.id
_entity.type
_entity.pdbx_description
1 polymer ?
#
loop_
_entity_poly.entity_id
_entity_poly.type
_entity_poly.pdbx_seq_one_letter_code
_entity_poly.pdbx_strand_id
1 'polypeptide(L)'
;MKTVRLQQLLDSITARAGIDPALPENAHRGALVMDYVQEAVNYAWTFFDWPEIYHLEERTVLGSAFVEGAYTFESDYQGTTNYIGRAIAGSAFDQPVWRIKRVTTTLAGVVLNIDTAINVQWDDRTTATYIEDSSNSSAEEFPYIVLFNPGSTPIGAVEAVYASNPDTSLATSLQYSLTADRILITDTAYAGGNVWVKFAEPLPEITIASYDAATQYAMGDLVYHNATGDCYRAISATQGNAPTNETYWVKQSFPFFLGDYIKTAALASVLLEQAGQENKSNYLTQRAEGLLLKAMDDAWLRKGEVRRYSAQFQ
;
A
#
# COMPACT_ATOMS: atom_id res chain seq x y z
N MET A 1 8.12 -8.48 12.55
CA MET A 1 7.07 -9.42 13.02
C MET A 1 7.40 -10.85 12.60
N LYS A 2 7.01 -11.91 13.38
CA LYS A 2 7.09 -13.30 12.89
C LYS A 2 5.95 -13.55 11.90
N THR A 3 6.25 -14.20 10.78
CA THR A 3 5.29 -14.47 9.70
C THR A 3 5.17 -15.95 9.42
N VAL A 4 4.04 -16.36 8.82
CA VAL A 4 3.81 -17.71 8.28
C VAL A 4 3.86 -17.62 6.75
N ARG A 5 4.47 -18.61 6.11
CA ARG A 5 4.56 -18.69 4.65
C ARG A 5 3.27 -19.30 4.09
N LEU A 6 2.83 -18.80 2.93
CA LEU A 6 1.66 -19.34 2.24
C LEU A 6 1.79 -20.84 1.98
N GLN A 7 2.94 -21.27 1.47
CA GLN A 7 3.18 -22.70 1.20
C GLN A 7 2.95 -23.59 2.43
N GLN A 8 3.39 -23.16 3.63
CA GLN A 8 3.19 -23.93 4.85
C GLN A 8 1.71 -24.06 5.24
N LEU A 9 0.92 -22.99 4.99
CA LEU A 9 -0.53 -23.05 5.20
C LEU A 9 -1.18 -24.03 4.21
N LEU A 10 -0.85 -23.90 2.92
CA LEU A 10 -1.40 -24.76 1.87
C LEU A 10 -1.06 -26.24 2.11
N ASP A 11 0.20 -26.59 2.38
CA ASP A 11 0.64 -27.95 2.65
C ASP A 11 -0.09 -28.55 3.86
N SER A 12 -0.26 -27.75 4.92
CA SER A 12 -0.96 -28.20 6.13
C SER A 12 -2.45 -28.44 5.89
N ILE A 13 -3.12 -27.59 5.07
CA ILE A 13 -4.54 -27.72 4.76
C ILE A 13 -4.77 -28.92 3.84
N THR A 14 -4.02 -29.03 2.73
CA THR A 14 -4.16 -30.09 1.74
C THR A 14 -3.90 -31.47 2.35
N ALA A 15 -2.83 -31.61 3.14
CA ALA A 15 -2.52 -32.88 3.83
C ALA A 15 -3.64 -33.31 4.79
N ARG A 16 -4.25 -32.36 5.54
CA ARG A 16 -5.33 -32.67 6.49
C ARG A 16 -6.69 -32.90 5.82
N ALA A 17 -6.90 -32.29 4.66
CA ALA A 17 -8.08 -32.50 3.83
C ALA A 17 -8.00 -33.79 2.98
N GLY A 18 -6.84 -34.48 2.94
CA GLY A 18 -6.61 -35.63 2.09
C GLY A 18 -6.54 -35.26 0.60
N ILE A 19 -6.14 -34.03 0.29
CA ILE A 19 -5.96 -33.55 -1.09
C ILE A 19 -4.49 -33.72 -1.46
N ASP A 20 -4.21 -34.58 -2.45
CA ASP A 20 -2.88 -34.68 -3.04
C ASP A 20 -2.78 -33.69 -4.21
N PRO A 21 -2.00 -32.60 -4.09
CA PRO A 21 -1.88 -31.60 -5.13
C PRO A 21 -1.17 -32.12 -6.40
N ALA A 22 -0.48 -33.25 -6.33
CA ALA A 22 0.19 -33.86 -7.46
C ALA A 22 -0.78 -34.57 -8.43
N LEU A 23 -2.00 -34.85 -7.98
CA LEU A 23 -3.02 -35.54 -8.80
C LEU A 23 -3.75 -34.53 -9.70
N PRO A 24 -3.84 -34.76 -11.03
CA PRO A 24 -4.49 -33.86 -11.96
C PRO A 24 -5.94 -33.48 -11.60
N GLU A 25 -6.69 -34.43 -11.04
CA GLU A 25 -8.07 -34.20 -10.57
C GLU A 25 -8.18 -33.23 -9.40
N ASN A 26 -7.08 -32.98 -8.70
CA ASN A 26 -7.03 -32.05 -7.58
C ASN A 26 -6.51 -30.65 -7.96
N ALA A 27 -6.15 -30.43 -9.22
CA ALA A 27 -5.59 -29.13 -9.65
C ALA A 27 -6.53 -27.94 -9.33
N HIS A 28 -7.85 -28.09 -9.60
CA HIS A 28 -8.85 -27.07 -9.27
C HIS A 28 -9.05 -26.90 -7.75
N ARG A 29 -8.80 -27.94 -6.96
CA ARG A 29 -8.92 -27.89 -5.49
C ARG A 29 -7.80 -27.07 -4.86
N GLY A 30 -6.62 -27.02 -5.49
CA GLY A 30 -5.53 -26.14 -5.06
C GLY A 30 -5.92 -24.65 -5.13
N ALA A 31 -6.57 -24.23 -6.22
CA ALA A 31 -7.12 -22.88 -6.35
C ALA A 31 -8.19 -22.61 -5.28
N LEU A 32 -9.12 -23.53 -5.08
CA LEU A 32 -10.17 -23.41 -4.08
C LEU A 32 -9.61 -23.28 -2.65
N VAL A 33 -8.53 -24.02 -2.32
CA VAL A 33 -7.85 -23.87 -1.03
C VAL A 33 -7.27 -22.47 -0.86
N MET A 34 -6.67 -21.90 -1.93
CA MET A 34 -6.17 -20.52 -1.89
C MET A 34 -7.28 -19.51 -1.66
N ASP A 35 -8.44 -19.67 -2.31
CA ASP A 35 -9.61 -18.82 -2.11
C ASP A 35 -10.09 -18.86 -0.65
N TYR A 36 -10.20 -20.02 -0.04
CA TYR A 36 -10.58 -20.16 1.37
C TYR A 36 -9.52 -19.58 2.33
N VAL A 37 -8.24 -19.70 1.98
CA VAL A 37 -7.18 -19.03 2.76
C VAL A 37 -7.36 -17.51 2.66
N GLN A 38 -7.64 -16.96 1.47
CA GLN A 38 -7.88 -15.53 1.29
C GLN A 38 -9.12 -15.06 2.07
N GLU A 39 -10.22 -15.81 2.05
CA GLU A 39 -11.42 -15.50 2.85
C GLU A 39 -11.13 -15.47 4.35
N ALA A 40 -10.39 -16.45 4.85
CA ALA A 40 -9.99 -16.51 6.25
C ALA A 40 -9.08 -15.33 6.63
N VAL A 41 -8.16 -14.93 5.75
CA VAL A 41 -7.29 -13.76 5.93
C VAL A 41 -8.14 -12.47 5.97
N ASN A 42 -9.03 -12.29 5.01
CA ASN A 42 -9.89 -11.10 4.94
C ASN A 42 -10.73 -10.95 6.21
N TYR A 43 -11.35 -12.04 6.65
CA TYR A 43 -12.15 -12.04 7.87
C TYR A 43 -11.31 -11.71 9.11
N ALA A 44 -10.16 -12.37 9.29
CA ALA A 44 -9.30 -12.12 10.44
C ALA A 44 -8.77 -10.69 10.46
N TRP A 45 -8.41 -10.15 9.29
CA TRP A 45 -7.85 -8.80 9.18
C TRP A 45 -8.85 -7.71 9.59
N THR A 46 -10.11 -7.90 9.25
CA THR A 46 -11.19 -6.95 9.56
C THR A 46 -11.87 -7.20 10.92
N PHE A 47 -11.58 -8.34 11.56
CA PHE A 47 -12.23 -8.76 12.81
C PHE A 47 -11.85 -7.87 13.99
N PHE A 48 -10.61 -7.37 14.04
CA PHE A 48 -10.09 -6.61 15.14
C PHE A 48 -8.96 -5.66 14.69
N ASP A 49 -8.79 -4.54 15.39
CA ASP A 49 -7.67 -3.62 15.18
C ASP A 49 -6.40 -4.20 15.81
N TRP A 50 -5.75 -5.09 15.08
CA TRP A 50 -4.56 -5.80 15.52
C TRP A 50 -3.39 -4.85 15.74
N PRO A 51 -2.89 -4.68 16.98
CA PRO A 51 -1.78 -3.77 17.24
C PRO A 51 -0.50 -4.17 16.51
N GLU A 52 -0.37 -5.44 16.14
CA GLU A 52 0.80 -5.99 15.45
C GLU A 52 0.93 -5.57 13.99
N ILE A 53 -0.18 -5.15 13.35
CA ILE A 53 -0.16 -4.66 11.98
C ILE A 53 0.01 -3.13 11.90
N TYR A 54 -0.02 -2.45 13.05
CA TYR A 54 0.18 -1.00 13.09
C TYR A 54 1.64 -0.67 13.37
N HIS A 55 2.14 0.27 12.62
CA HIS A 55 3.52 0.73 12.66
C HIS A 55 3.57 2.25 12.85
N LEU A 56 4.62 2.70 13.53
CA LEU A 56 5.03 4.09 13.58
C LEU A 56 6.49 4.13 13.14
N GLU A 57 6.73 4.55 11.91
CA GLU A 57 8.06 4.50 11.31
C GLU A 57 8.47 5.84 10.71
N GLU A 58 9.76 6.15 10.83
CA GLU A 58 10.35 7.27 10.13
C GLU A 58 10.47 6.95 8.64
N ARG A 59 10.03 7.89 7.80
CA ARG A 59 10.04 7.76 6.34
C ARG A 59 10.75 8.94 5.71
N THR A 60 11.57 8.62 4.72
CA THR A 60 12.21 9.63 3.89
C THR A 60 11.18 10.21 2.93
N VAL A 61 11.11 11.53 2.93
CA VAL A 61 10.26 12.27 2.00
C VAL A 61 11.03 12.57 0.74
N LEU A 62 10.43 12.27 -0.39
CA LEU A 62 10.93 12.55 -1.73
C LEU A 62 10.29 13.83 -2.27
N GLY A 63 10.94 14.47 -3.23
CA GLY A 63 10.47 15.75 -3.78
C GLY A 63 10.92 16.95 -2.93
N SER A 64 10.51 18.13 -3.34
CA SER A 64 10.86 19.37 -2.65
C SER A 64 9.85 19.67 -1.55
N ALA A 65 10.33 20.00 -0.36
CA ALA A 65 9.50 20.54 0.70
C ALA A 65 8.85 21.85 0.21
N PHE A 66 7.58 22.03 0.51
CA PHE A 66 6.90 23.30 0.28
C PHE A 66 7.30 24.26 1.43
N VAL A 67 8.31 25.06 1.22
CA VAL A 67 8.69 26.12 2.18
C VAL A 67 7.97 27.39 1.75
N GLU A 68 7.03 27.86 2.55
CA GLU A 68 6.39 29.15 2.33
C GLU A 68 7.48 30.23 2.23
N GLY A 69 7.51 30.98 1.14
CA GLY A 69 8.58 31.95 0.83
C GLY A 69 9.83 31.37 0.16
N ALA A 70 9.95 30.02 0.01
CA ALA A 70 11.07 29.41 -0.73
C ALA A 70 10.89 29.49 -2.26
N TYR A 71 9.70 29.80 -2.72
CA TYR A 71 9.38 29.91 -4.14
C TYR A 71 8.75 31.25 -4.48
N THR A 72 9.13 31.75 -5.64
CA THR A 72 8.43 32.85 -6.33
C THR A 72 7.46 32.20 -7.32
N PHE A 73 6.21 32.67 -7.31
CA PHE A 73 5.17 32.23 -8.23
C PHE A 73 4.80 33.40 -9.12
N GLU A 74 4.67 33.12 -10.41
CA GLU A 74 4.21 34.11 -11.38
C GLU A 74 3.10 33.49 -12.24
N SER A 75 2.19 34.33 -12.70
CA SER A 75 1.16 33.92 -13.64
C SER A 75 0.94 34.99 -14.69
N ASP A 76 0.77 34.55 -15.93
CA ASP A 76 0.49 35.43 -17.06
C ASP A 76 -0.65 34.83 -17.88
N TYR A 77 -1.71 35.60 -18.07
CA TYR A 77 -2.90 35.18 -18.79
C TYR A 77 -2.97 35.84 -20.14
N GLN A 78 -2.87 35.03 -21.18
CA GLN A 78 -2.90 35.48 -22.59
C GLN A 78 -4.08 34.87 -23.32
N GLY A 79 -5.25 35.48 -23.27
CA GLY A 79 -6.47 35.01 -23.91
C GLY A 79 -6.96 33.66 -23.36
N THR A 80 -6.78 32.58 -24.10
CA THR A 80 -7.15 31.20 -23.67
C THR A 80 -5.97 30.41 -23.07
N THR A 81 -4.81 31.04 -22.94
CA THR A 81 -3.62 30.39 -22.39
C THR A 81 -3.18 31.07 -21.09
N ASN A 82 -2.99 30.31 -20.06
CA ASN A 82 -2.43 30.76 -18.78
C ASN A 82 -1.08 30.11 -18.55
N TYR A 83 -0.06 30.93 -18.29
CA TYR A 83 1.28 30.49 -17.91
C TYR A 83 1.41 30.64 -16.40
N ILE A 84 1.73 29.54 -15.70
CA ILE A 84 1.92 29.52 -14.25
C ILE A 84 3.35 29.05 -13.99
N GLY A 85 4.19 29.96 -13.51
CA GLY A 85 5.60 29.72 -13.25
C GLY A 85 5.92 29.59 -11.78
N ARG A 86 6.90 28.73 -11.47
CA ARG A 86 7.47 28.57 -10.15
C ARG A 86 8.99 28.51 -10.26
N ALA A 87 9.70 29.28 -9.42
CA ALA A 87 11.15 29.24 -9.26
C ALA A 87 11.52 29.41 -7.79
N ILE A 88 12.78 29.16 -7.42
CA ILE A 88 13.28 29.43 -6.07
C ILE A 88 13.11 30.93 -5.76
N ALA A 89 12.73 31.23 -4.51
CA ALA A 89 12.51 32.62 -4.09
C ALA A 89 13.75 33.50 -4.36
N GLY A 90 13.52 34.65 -4.98
CA GLY A 90 14.58 35.57 -5.41
C GLY A 90 15.15 35.28 -6.80
N SER A 91 14.66 34.29 -7.52
CA SER A 91 15.03 34.04 -8.91
C SER A 91 14.54 35.20 -9.80
N ALA A 92 15.43 35.68 -10.66
CA ALA A 92 15.06 36.68 -11.66
C ALA A 92 14.36 36.03 -12.87
N PHE A 93 13.59 36.81 -13.62
CA PHE A 93 12.79 36.31 -14.75
C PHE A 93 13.62 35.81 -15.93
N ASP A 94 14.81 36.36 -16.08
CA ASP A 94 15.80 36.01 -17.12
C ASP A 94 16.68 34.81 -16.74
N GLN A 95 16.49 34.21 -15.56
CA GLN A 95 17.23 33.02 -15.13
C GLN A 95 16.54 31.75 -15.62
N PRO A 96 17.28 30.76 -16.17
CA PRO A 96 16.71 29.52 -16.67
C PRO A 96 16.47 28.51 -15.54
N VAL A 97 15.71 28.92 -14.53
CA VAL A 97 15.40 28.15 -13.31
C VAL A 97 13.90 27.98 -13.08
N TRP A 98 13.10 28.47 -14.01
CA TRP A 98 11.65 28.42 -13.88
C TRP A 98 11.11 27.08 -14.40
N ARG A 99 10.15 26.57 -13.67
CA ARG A 99 9.23 25.52 -14.13
C ARG A 99 7.91 26.20 -14.47
N ILE A 100 7.49 26.10 -15.71
CA ILE A 100 6.31 26.82 -16.20
C ILE A 100 5.29 25.80 -16.69
N LYS A 101 4.07 25.90 -16.19
CA LYS A 101 2.90 25.19 -16.73
C LYS A 101 2.17 26.11 -17.68
N ARG A 102 1.88 25.61 -18.86
CA ARG A 102 1.02 26.27 -19.84
C ARG A 102 -0.33 25.56 -19.84
N VAL A 103 -1.36 26.25 -19.37
CA VAL A 103 -2.73 25.74 -19.32
C VAL A 103 -3.53 26.38 -20.45
N THR A 104 -3.98 25.59 -21.41
CA THR A 104 -4.83 26.05 -22.52
C THR A 104 -6.29 25.73 -22.22
N THR A 105 -7.16 26.72 -22.35
CA THR A 105 -8.59 26.59 -22.08
C THR A 105 -9.42 26.97 -23.29
N THR A 106 -10.69 26.55 -23.32
CA THR A 106 -11.70 27.11 -24.23
C THR A 106 -12.09 28.53 -23.77
N LEU A 107 -12.79 29.29 -24.61
CA LEU A 107 -13.40 30.58 -24.22
C LEU A 107 -14.39 30.43 -23.06
N ALA A 108 -14.94 29.23 -22.85
CA ALA A 108 -15.83 28.92 -21.73
C ALA A 108 -15.07 28.46 -20.46
N GLY A 109 -13.73 28.51 -20.46
CA GLY A 109 -12.89 28.16 -19.31
C GLY A 109 -12.64 26.64 -19.11
N VAL A 110 -13.04 25.79 -20.07
CA VAL A 110 -12.75 24.34 -19.98
C VAL A 110 -11.30 24.09 -20.35
N VAL A 111 -10.53 23.42 -19.50
CA VAL A 111 -9.14 23.05 -19.76
C VAL A 111 -9.07 22.05 -20.92
N LEU A 112 -8.29 22.40 -21.94
CA LEU A 112 -8.05 21.57 -23.13
C LEU A 112 -6.73 20.81 -23.00
N ASN A 113 -5.69 21.45 -22.51
CA ASN A 113 -4.36 20.87 -22.37
C ASN A 113 -3.55 21.53 -21.26
N ILE A 114 -2.63 20.77 -20.67
CA ILE A 114 -1.62 21.23 -19.71
C ILE A 114 -0.27 20.72 -20.17
N ASP A 115 0.64 21.63 -20.43
CA ASP A 115 2.01 21.33 -20.82
C ASP A 115 2.99 21.92 -19.81
N THR A 116 4.17 21.30 -19.67
CA THR A 116 5.21 21.76 -18.74
C THR A 116 6.52 22.02 -19.45
N ALA A 117 7.16 23.14 -19.14
CA ALA A 117 8.55 23.45 -19.48
C ALA A 117 9.38 23.60 -18.20
N ILE A 118 10.62 23.08 -18.20
CA ILE A 118 11.52 23.08 -17.03
C ILE A 118 12.84 23.72 -17.41
N ASN A 119 13.46 24.41 -16.44
CA ASN A 119 14.73 25.11 -16.61
C ASN A 119 14.69 26.15 -17.75
N VAL A 120 13.60 26.90 -17.81
CA VAL A 120 13.39 27.99 -18.77
C VAL A 120 13.41 29.35 -18.06
N GLN A 121 13.60 30.41 -18.83
CA GLN A 121 13.43 31.77 -18.32
C GLN A 121 11.93 32.10 -18.29
N TRP A 122 11.48 32.83 -17.28
CA TRP A 122 10.09 33.29 -17.24
C TRP A 122 9.75 34.20 -18.45
N ASP A 123 10.73 35.01 -18.86
CA ASP A 123 10.58 35.90 -20.01
C ASP A 123 10.36 35.14 -21.32
N ASP A 124 10.88 33.93 -21.44
CA ASP A 124 10.74 33.05 -22.60
C ASP A 124 9.50 32.15 -22.56
N ARG A 125 8.58 32.29 -21.58
CA ARG A 125 7.42 31.40 -21.37
C ARG A 125 6.54 31.19 -22.60
N THR A 126 6.47 32.15 -23.51
CA THR A 126 5.65 32.06 -24.73
C THR A 126 6.34 31.30 -25.84
N THR A 127 7.66 31.20 -25.84
CA THR A 127 8.51 30.62 -26.88
C THR A 127 9.19 29.31 -26.42
N ALA A 128 9.10 28.99 -25.13
CA ALA A 128 9.68 27.78 -24.56
C ALA A 128 9.11 26.50 -25.19
N THR A 129 9.94 25.48 -25.24
CA THR A 129 9.48 24.13 -25.65
C THR A 129 8.73 23.47 -24.52
N TYR A 130 7.46 23.19 -24.72
CA TYR A 130 6.58 22.53 -23.76
C TYR A 130 6.43 21.06 -24.12
N ILE A 131 6.45 20.22 -23.11
CA ILE A 131 6.16 18.79 -23.23
C ILE A 131 4.75 18.58 -22.67
N GLU A 132 3.91 17.89 -23.43
CA GLU A 132 2.57 17.51 -22.98
C GLU A 132 2.67 16.76 -21.64
N ASP A 133 2.02 17.29 -20.62
CA ASP A 133 1.96 16.66 -19.32
C ASP A 133 0.92 15.53 -19.37
N SER A 134 1.34 14.39 -19.99
CA SER A 134 0.50 13.20 -20.12
C SER A 134 0.21 12.53 -18.76
N SER A 135 0.95 12.94 -17.75
CA SER A 135 0.64 12.65 -16.36
C SER A 135 -0.04 13.88 -15.76
N ASN A 136 -1.30 13.77 -15.44
CA ASN A 136 -2.05 14.70 -14.59
C ASN A 136 -1.45 14.69 -13.16
N SER A 137 -0.10 14.74 -13.08
CA SER A 137 0.64 14.59 -11.84
C SER A 137 0.79 15.95 -11.14
N SER A 138 -0.31 16.41 -10.51
CA SER A 138 -0.22 17.28 -9.32
C SER A 138 0.73 16.69 -8.25
N ALA A 139 1.08 15.41 -8.38
CA ALA A 139 1.95 14.65 -7.49
C ALA A 139 3.41 15.13 -7.44
N GLU A 140 3.93 15.81 -8.47
CA GLU A 140 5.29 16.36 -8.45
C GLU A 140 5.40 17.71 -7.73
N GLU A 141 4.29 18.34 -7.38
CA GLU A 141 4.29 19.65 -6.70
C GLU A 141 4.42 19.52 -5.17
N PHE A 142 4.09 18.36 -4.63
CA PHE A 142 4.13 18.10 -3.20
C PHE A 142 5.25 17.13 -2.83
N PRO A 143 5.89 17.32 -1.68
CA PRO A 143 6.75 16.30 -1.10
C PRO A 143 5.92 15.04 -0.84
N TYR A 144 6.51 13.87 -1.11
CA TYR A 144 5.77 12.61 -1.03
C TYR A 144 6.59 11.46 -0.42
N ILE A 145 5.85 10.46 0.06
CA ILE A 145 6.38 9.19 0.53
C ILE A 145 5.77 8.10 -0.34
N VAL A 146 6.58 7.18 -0.85
CA VAL A 146 6.06 6.01 -1.59
C VAL A 146 5.49 4.98 -0.62
N LEU A 147 4.33 4.38 -0.97
CA LEU A 147 3.67 3.38 -0.14
C LEU A 147 4.47 2.07 -0.08
N PHE A 148 5.16 1.74 -1.17
CA PHE A 148 5.98 0.53 -1.29
C PHE A 148 7.41 0.95 -1.59
N ASN A 149 8.31 0.74 -0.62
CA ASN A 149 9.73 1.03 -0.77
C ASN A 149 10.54 -0.22 -0.43
N PRO A 150 11.52 -0.62 -1.27
CA PRO A 150 12.37 -1.77 -0.98
C PRO A 150 13.00 -1.70 0.42
N GLY A 151 12.91 -2.79 1.17
CA GLY A 151 13.47 -2.89 2.52
C GLY A 151 12.71 -2.18 3.63
N SER A 152 11.56 -1.56 3.33
CA SER A 152 10.67 -0.93 4.32
C SER A 152 9.36 -1.70 4.47
N THR A 153 8.68 -1.55 5.61
CA THR A 153 7.33 -2.10 5.80
C THR A 153 6.37 -1.44 4.81
N PRO A 154 5.62 -2.21 4.00
CA PRO A 154 4.62 -1.64 3.10
C PRO A 154 3.56 -0.85 3.85
N ILE A 155 3.18 0.31 3.33
CA ILE A 155 2.14 1.17 3.92
C ILE A 155 0.79 0.79 3.30
N GLY A 156 -0.15 0.38 4.14
CA GLY A 156 -1.54 0.13 3.76
C GLY A 156 -2.43 1.32 4.12
N ALA A 157 -3.17 1.22 5.22
CA ALA A 157 -4.00 2.32 5.70
C ALA A 157 -3.19 3.30 6.54
N VAL A 158 -3.15 4.58 6.12
CA VAL A 158 -2.46 5.66 6.85
C VAL A 158 -3.39 6.26 7.87
N GLU A 159 -2.97 6.29 9.14
CA GLU A 159 -3.72 6.95 10.22
C GLU A 159 -3.28 8.41 10.42
N ALA A 160 -1.98 8.66 10.39
CA ALA A 160 -1.43 9.99 10.59
C ALA A 160 -0.01 10.12 10.05
N VAL A 161 0.37 11.37 9.72
CA VAL A 161 1.73 11.76 9.37
C VAL A 161 2.17 12.85 10.33
N TYR A 162 3.38 12.74 10.89
CA TYR A 162 3.92 13.68 11.89
C TYR A 162 5.27 14.23 11.45
N ALA A 163 5.50 15.51 11.78
CA ALA A 163 6.78 16.17 11.53
C ALA A 163 7.94 15.64 12.40
N SER A 164 7.62 15.01 13.53
CA SER A 164 8.59 14.42 14.47
C SER A 164 8.00 13.20 15.15
N ASN A 165 8.81 12.41 15.86
CA ASN A 165 8.34 11.21 16.55
C ASN A 165 7.30 11.56 17.62
N PRO A 166 6.04 11.12 17.49
CA PRO A 166 4.98 11.42 18.45
C PRO A 166 5.16 10.71 19.80
N ASP A 167 5.94 9.64 19.89
CA ASP A 167 6.18 8.91 21.14
C ASP A 167 7.20 9.64 22.03
N THR A 168 8.01 10.53 21.47
CA THR A 168 9.10 11.21 22.19
C THR A 168 8.90 12.70 22.35
N SER A 169 7.98 13.31 21.60
CA SER A 169 7.74 14.75 21.58
C SER A 169 6.28 15.09 21.29
N LEU A 170 5.89 16.33 21.58
CA LEU A 170 4.63 16.89 21.08
C LEU A 170 4.78 17.10 19.56
N ALA A 171 4.47 16.04 18.80
CA ALA A 171 4.58 16.07 17.36
C ALA A 171 3.39 16.78 16.72
N THR A 172 3.67 17.64 15.76
CA THR A 172 2.64 18.24 14.92
C THR A 172 2.21 17.24 13.86
N SER A 173 0.91 16.95 13.78
CA SER A 173 0.32 16.20 12.67
C SER A 173 0.35 17.06 11.42
N LEU A 174 0.81 16.49 10.32
CA LEU A 174 0.85 17.11 9.00
C LEU A 174 -0.38 16.76 8.19
N GLN A 175 -0.84 17.71 7.38
CA GLN A 175 -1.88 17.44 6.39
C GLN A 175 -1.29 16.64 5.23
N TYR A 176 -2.03 15.65 4.77
CA TYR A 176 -1.62 14.80 3.66
C TYR A 176 -2.80 14.39 2.78
N SER A 177 -2.50 13.93 1.57
CA SER A 177 -3.44 13.31 0.64
C SER A 177 -2.88 11.99 0.17
N LEU A 178 -3.75 11.02 -0.12
CA LEU A 178 -3.36 9.70 -0.59
C LEU A 178 -3.61 9.57 -2.08
N THR A 179 -2.65 9.00 -2.79
CA THR A 179 -2.80 8.50 -4.16
C THR A 179 -2.60 7.00 -4.18
N ALA A 180 -2.73 6.37 -5.34
CA ALA A 180 -2.61 4.91 -5.47
C ALA A 180 -1.23 4.38 -5.04
N ASP A 181 -0.18 5.20 -5.14
CA ASP A 181 1.22 4.79 -4.97
C ASP A 181 1.98 5.57 -3.89
N ARG A 182 1.42 6.68 -3.38
CA ARG A 182 2.15 7.59 -2.48
C ARG A 182 1.26 8.40 -1.54
N ILE A 183 1.89 8.92 -0.48
CA ILE A 183 1.34 9.91 0.44
C ILE A 183 1.91 11.26 0.03
N LEU A 184 1.07 12.21 -0.34
CA LEU A 184 1.47 13.59 -0.64
C LEU A 184 1.37 14.41 0.64
N ILE A 185 2.43 15.09 1.04
CA ILE A 185 2.39 16.02 2.18
C ILE A 185 1.89 17.35 1.64
N THR A 186 0.66 17.72 2.00
CA THR A 186 0.01 18.94 1.55
C THR A 186 0.12 20.09 2.56
N ASP A 187 0.73 19.83 3.70
CA ASP A 187 0.90 20.81 4.76
C ASP A 187 1.96 21.85 4.39
N THR A 188 1.55 23.11 4.33
CA THR A 188 2.44 24.23 4.00
C THR A 188 3.46 24.53 5.10
N ALA A 189 3.23 24.07 6.32
CA ALA A 189 4.16 24.20 7.43
C ALA A 189 5.28 23.14 7.42
N TYR A 190 5.24 22.18 6.48
CA TYR A 190 6.29 21.18 6.36
C TYR A 190 7.59 21.79 5.82
N ALA A 191 8.59 21.86 6.67
CA ALA A 191 9.88 22.51 6.38
C ALA A 191 10.91 21.58 5.71
N GLY A 192 10.54 20.33 5.39
CA GLY A 192 11.45 19.32 4.82
C GLY A 192 11.98 18.33 5.85
N GLY A 193 12.71 17.32 5.37
CA GLY A 193 13.29 16.25 6.19
C GLY A 193 12.46 14.97 6.20
N ASN A 194 12.79 14.06 7.11
CA ASN A 194 12.02 12.85 7.32
C ASN A 194 10.74 13.14 8.13
N VAL A 195 9.74 12.31 7.96
CA VAL A 195 8.49 12.35 8.71
C VAL A 195 8.20 11.01 9.36
N TRP A 196 7.37 11.02 10.39
CA TRP A 196 6.89 9.81 11.04
C TRP A 196 5.49 9.49 10.53
N VAL A 197 5.32 8.27 10.01
CA VAL A 197 4.04 7.81 9.47
C VAL A 197 3.49 6.74 10.40
N LYS A 198 2.26 6.94 10.86
CA LYS A 198 1.48 5.94 11.55
C LYS A 198 0.54 5.27 10.57
N PHE A 199 0.67 3.96 10.39
CA PHE A 199 -0.05 3.21 9.36
C PHE A 199 -0.27 1.76 9.77
N ALA A 200 -1.26 1.13 9.12
CA ALA A 200 -1.43 -0.32 9.15
C ALA A 200 -0.77 -0.95 7.91
N GLU A 201 -0.24 -2.17 8.06
CA GLU A 201 0.20 -2.97 6.91
C GLU A 201 -0.98 -3.23 5.95
N PRO A 202 -0.73 -3.33 4.63
CA PRO A 202 -1.77 -3.70 3.68
C PRO A 202 -2.23 -5.15 3.93
N LEU A 203 -3.50 -5.40 3.66
CA LEU A 203 -4.06 -6.76 3.66
C LEU A 203 -3.23 -7.66 2.73
N PRO A 204 -2.71 -8.80 3.21
CA PRO A 204 -2.05 -9.76 2.32
C PRO A 204 -3.03 -10.33 1.29
N GLU A 205 -2.64 -10.28 0.03
CA GLU A 205 -3.44 -10.79 -1.08
C GLU A 205 -2.81 -12.03 -1.70
N ILE A 206 -3.63 -12.99 -2.05
CA ILE A 206 -3.25 -14.27 -2.65
C ILE A 206 -3.73 -14.30 -4.09
N THR A 207 -2.92 -14.84 -4.98
CA THR A 207 -3.28 -15.07 -6.38
C THR A 207 -2.79 -16.44 -6.86
N ILE A 208 -3.50 -17.00 -7.81
CA ILE A 208 -3.11 -18.22 -8.53
C ILE A 208 -2.34 -17.91 -9.82
N ALA A 209 -2.29 -16.63 -10.23
CA ALA A 209 -1.59 -16.21 -11.44
C ALA A 209 -0.09 -16.43 -11.28
N SER A 210 0.45 -17.42 -11.98
CA SER A 210 1.88 -17.76 -11.91
C SER A 210 2.74 -16.66 -12.53
N TYR A 211 3.88 -16.41 -11.92
CA TYR A 211 4.90 -15.53 -12.48
C TYR A 211 5.41 -16.07 -13.82
N ASP A 212 5.49 -15.20 -14.81
CA ASP A 212 6.12 -15.44 -16.10
C ASP A 212 7.14 -14.34 -16.41
N ALA A 213 8.39 -14.72 -16.65
CA ALA A 213 9.48 -13.79 -16.95
C ALA A 213 9.28 -12.98 -18.25
N ALA A 214 8.48 -13.46 -19.19
CA ALA A 214 8.17 -12.76 -20.43
C ALA A 214 7.10 -11.67 -20.27
N THR A 215 6.31 -11.72 -19.21
CA THR A 215 5.23 -10.78 -18.92
C THR A 215 5.77 -9.49 -18.32
N GLN A 216 5.25 -8.36 -18.79
CA GLN A 216 5.47 -7.05 -18.18
C GLN A 216 4.45 -6.85 -17.06
N TYR A 217 4.94 -6.56 -15.87
CA TYR A 217 4.12 -6.31 -14.68
C TYR A 217 4.12 -4.82 -14.35
N ALA A 218 2.95 -4.30 -14.02
CA ALA A 218 2.80 -2.96 -13.46
C ALA A 218 2.98 -2.99 -11.94
N MET A 219 3.21 -1.82 -11.33
CA MET A 219 3.18 -1.68 -9.88
C MET A 219 1.79 -2.07 -9.36
N GLY A 220 1.75 -2.90 -8.29
CA GLY A 220 0.53 -3.44 -7.70
C GLY A 220 0.15 -4.83 -8.20
N ASP A 221 0.69 -5.30 -9.33
CA ASP A 221 0.40 -6.64 -9.85
C ASP A 221 0.83 -7.73 -8.88
N LEU A 222 -0.01 -8.77 -8.79
CA LEU A 222 0.20 -9.93 -7.92
C LEU A 222 0.57 -11.15 -8.73
N VAL A 223 1.56 -11.91 -8.26
CA VAL A 223 1.95 -13.17 -8.86
C VAL A 223 2.20 -14.24 -7.81
N TYR A 224 1.92 -15.48 -8.18
CA TYR A 224 2.35 -16.67 -7.45
C TYR A 224 3.67 -17.17 -8.02
N HIS A 225 4.67 -17.36 -7.17
CA HIS A 225 5.98 -17.86 -7.59
C HIS A 225 6.14 -19.33 -7.23
N ASN A 226 5.99 -20.22 -8.23
CA ASN A 226 6.00 -21.66 -8.06
C ASN A 226 7.23 -22.20 -7.32
N ALA A 227 8.41 -21.61 -7.52
CA ALA A 227 9.65 -22.09 -6.90
C ALA A 227 9.70 -21.84 -5.38
N THR A 228 9.03 -20.81 -4.89
CA THR A 228 8.98 -20.48 -3.45
C THR A 228 7.66 -20.87 -2.80
N GLY A 229 6.59 -21.05 -3.60
CA GLY A 229 5.23 -21.30 -3.11
C GLY A 229 4.61 -20.11 -2.39
N ASP A 230 5.07 -18.90 -2.68
CA ASP A 230 4.59 -17.66 -2.06
C ASP A 230 4.04 -16.69 -3.11
N CYS A 231 3.16 -15.78 -2.69
CA CYS A 231 2.68 -14.67 -3.50
C CYS A 231 3.54 -13.43 -3.31
N TYR A 232 3.67 -12.65 -4.37
CA TYR A 232 4.45 -11.41 -4.40
C TYR A 232 3.66 -10.32 -5.11
N ARG A 233 3.82 -9.08 -4.62
CA ARG A 233 3.28 -7.87 -5.24
C ARG A 233 4.41 -7.08 -5.88
N ALA A 234 4.24 -6.64 -7.11
CA ALA A 234 5.17 -5.73 -7.77
C ALA A 234 5.13 -4.35 -7.08
N ILE A 235 6.29 -3.85 -6.67
CA ILE A 235 6.45 -2.51 -6.06
C ILE A 235 6.96 -1.48 -7.06
N SER A 236 7.31 -1.92 -8.26
CA SER A 236 7.63 -1.09 -9.42
C SER A 236 7.33 -1.86 -10.70
N ALA A 237 7.18 -1.15 -11.82
CA ALA A 237 7.04 -1.80 -13.12
C ALA A 237 8.27 -2.64 -13.43
N THR A 238 8.06 -3.90 -13.88
CA THR A 238 9.17 -4.85 -14.06
C THR A 238 8.86 -5.89 -15.13
N GLN A 239 9.91 -6.38 -15.79
CA GLN A 239 9.88 -7.52 -16.71
C GLN A 239 11.17 -8.33 -16.55
N GLY A 240 11.08 -9.64 -16.55
CA GLY A 240 12.24 -10.53 -16.45
C GLY A 240 12.90 -10.63 -15.06
N ASN A 241 12.50 -9.81 -14.10
CA ASN A 241 13.01 -9.87 -12.72
C ASN A 241 12.19 -10.85 -11.88
N ALA A 242 12.86 -11.87 -11.34
CA ALA A 242 12.20 -12.89 -10.51
C ALA A 242 11.57 -12.28 -9.25
N PRO A 243 10.43 -12.82 -8.75
CA PRO A 243 9.74 -12.33 -7.55
C PRO A 243 10.59 -12.33 -6.27
N THR A 244 11.71 -13.06 -6.26
CA THR A 244 12.68 -13.03 -5.15
C THR A 244 13.58 -11.79 -5.14
N ASN A 245 13.53 -10.95 -6.16
CA ASN A 245 14.25 -9.68 -6.22
C ASN A 245 13.46 -8.58 -5.49
N GLU A 246 13.87 -8.30 -4.26
CA GLU A 246 13.21 -7.33 -3.36
C GLU A 246 13.24 -5.88 -3.88
N THR A 247 14.04 -5.56 -4.91
CA THR A 247 14.01 -4.25 -5.57
C THR A 247 12.71 -4.01 -6.33
N TYR A 248 12.10 -5.08 -6.86
CA TYR A 248 10.91 -5.01 -7.69
C TYR A 248 9.68 -5.65 -7.06
N TRP A 249 9.86 -6.49 -6.04
CA TRP A 249 8.80 -7.30 -5.49
C TRP A 249 8.78 -7.29 -3.97
N VAL A 250 7.61 -7.26 -3.38
CA VAL A 250 7.39 -7.48 -1.97
C VAL A 250 6.62 -8.78 -1.77
N LYS A 251 7.14 -9.62 -0.89
CA LYS A 251 6.49 -10.88 -0.52
C LYS A 251 5.23 -10.62 0.29
N GLN A 252 4.14 -11.30 -0.05
CA GLN A 252 2.94 -11.35 0.77
C GLN A 252 3.18 -12.33 1.93
N SER A 253 3.04 -11.85 3.16
CA SER A 253 3.29 -12.66 4.36
C SER A 253 2.14 -12.49 5.35
N PHE A 254 1.87 -13.56 6.09
CA PHE A 254 0.77 -13.60 7.04
C PHE A 254 1.31 -13.48 8.46
N PRO A 255 0.66 -12.71 9.35
CA PRO A 255 1.04 -12.65 10.74
C PRO A 255 1.00 -14.03 11.40
N PHE A 256 2.07 -14.39 12.10
CA PHE A 256 2.19 -15.69 12.75
C PHE A 256 1.03 -15.96 13.73
N PHE A 257 0.59 -14.93 14.45
CA PHE A 257 -0.46 -15.04 15.45
C PHE A 257 -1.85 -15.37 14.84
N LEU A 258 -2.07 -15.08 13.56
CA LEU A 258 -3.27 -15.47 12.81
C LEU A 258 -3.13 -16.81 12.09
N GLY A 259 -1.93 -17.37 11.99
CA GLY A 259 -1.65 -18.56 11.19
C GLY A 259 -2.48 -19.78 11.56
N ASP A 260 -2.68 -20.05 12.86
CA ASP A 260 -3.50 -21.18 13.32
C ASP A 260 -5.00 -20.97 13.05
N TYR A 261 -5.48 -19.72 13.16
CA TYR A 261 -6.84 -19.38 12.78
C TYR A 261 -7.03 -19.60 11.28
N ILE A 262 -6.22 -18.96 10.43
CA ILE A 262 -6.31 -19.03 8.95
C ILE A 262 -6.33 -20.48 8.49
N LYS A 263 -5.38 -21.28 8.96
CA LYS A 263 -5.28 -22.72 8.65
C LYS A 263 -6.54 -23.49 9.04
N THR A 264 -7.09 -23.23 10.24
CA THR A 264 -8.23 -23.97 10.76
C THR A 264 -9.51 -23.57 10.07
N ALA A 265 -9.73 -22.27 9.80
CA ALA A 265 -10.88 -21.74 9.10
C ALA A 265 -10.91 -22.22 7.64
N ALA A 266 -9.81 -22.08 6.91
CA ALA A 266 -9.72 -22.55 5.53
C ALA A 266 -9.92 -24.08 5.43
N LEU A 267 -9.34 -24.87 6.36
CA LEU A 267 -9.59 -26.32 6.41
C LEU A 267 -11.07 -26.64 6.67
N ALA A 268 -11.76 -25.90 7.51
CA ALA A 268 -13.18 -26.08 7.76
C ALA A 268 -13.99 -25.89 6.47
N SER A 269 -13.72 -24.82 5.71
CA SER A 269 -14.37 -24.53 4.43
C SER A 269 -14.10 -25.62 3.39
N VAL A 270 -12.84 -26.08 3.26
CA VAL A 270 -12.47 -27.18 2.36
C VAL A 270 -13.22 -28.49 2.69
N LEU A 271 -13.37 -28.79 3.98
CA LEU A 271 -14.07 -30.01 4.42
C LEU A 271 -15.59 -29.90 4.23
N LEU A 272 -16.15 -28.69 4.27
CA LEU A 272 -17.57 -28.47 4.01
C LEU A 272 -17.96 -28.91 2.58
N GLU A 273 -17.03 -28.72 1.63
CA GLU A 273 -17.23 -29.18 0.24
C GLU A 273 -17.11 -30.68 0.06
N GLN A 274 -16.65 -31.41 1.09
CA GLN A 274 -16.49 -32.85 1.03
C GLN A 274 -17.70 -33.56 1.68
N ALA A 275 -18.38 -34.39 0.91
CA ALA A 275 -19.54 -35.13 1.41
C ALA A 275 -19.21 -35.93 2.69
N GLY A 276 -20.07 -35.80 3.70
CA GLY A 276 -19.94 -36.53 4.98
C GLY A 276 -18.92 -35.93 5.95
N GLN A 277 -18.38 -34.75 5.67
CA GLN A 277 -17.42 -34.07 6.57
C GLN A 277 -18.05 -32.86 7.33
N GLU A 278 -19.35 -32.68 7.25
CA GLU A 278 -20.06 -31.50 7.82
C GLU A 278 -19.83 -31.37 9.34
N ASN A 279 -19.88 -32.49 10.09
CA ASN A 279 -19.63 -32.43 11.53
C ASN A 279 -18.21 -31.99 11.88
N LYS A 280 -17.22 -32.44 11.09
CA LYS A 280 -15.82 -32.09 11.28
C LYS A 280 -15.59 -30.64 10.87
N SER A 281 -16.22 -30.18 9.79
CA SER A 281 -16.21 -28.78 9.37
C SER A 281 -16.77 -27.88 10.47
N ASN A 282 -17.96 -28.15 10.99
CA ASN A 282 -18.60 -27.39 12.07
C ASN A 282 -17.71 -27.31 13.34
N TYR A 283 -17.10 -28.44 13.73
CA TYR A 283 -16.16 -28.43 14.85
C TYR A 283 -14.96 -27.55 14.61
N LEU A 284 -14.39 -27.58 13.39
CA LEU A 284 -13.24 -26.73 13.04
C LEU A 284 -13.62 -25.26 12.94
N THR A 285 -14.82 -24.91 12.48
CA THR A 285 -15.33 -23.53 12.45
C THR A 285 -15.39 -22.96 13.87
N GLN A 286 -16.00 -23.68 14.82
CA GLN A 286 -16.05 -23.26 16.22
C GLN A 286 -14.64 -23.12 16.84
N ARG A 287 -13.75 -24.05 16.49
CA ARG A 287 -12.35 -23.98 16.94
C ARG A 287 -11.62 -22.76 16.35
N ALA A 288 -11.86 -22.44 15.08
CA ALA A 288 -11.27 -21.26 14.44
C ALA A 288 -11.72 -19.97 15.13
N GLU A 289 -13.02 -19.82 15.41
CA GLU A 289 -13.55 -18.70 16.18
C GLU A 289 -12.87 -18.57 17.55
N GLY A 290 -12.72 -19.68 18.26
CA GLY A 290 -12.01 -19.71 19.55
C GLY A 290 -10.53 -19.27 19.43
N LEU A 291 -9.84 -19.65 18.35
CA LEU A 291 -8.46 -19.21 18.09
C LEU A 291 -8.39 -17.72 17.81
N LEU A 292 -9.34 -17.17 17.06
CA LEU A 292 -9.39 -15.75 16.74
C LEU A 292 -9.68 -14.89 17.98
N LEU A 293 -10.65 -15.32 18.80
CA LEU A 293 -10.96 -14.67 20.08
C LEU A 293 -9.76 -14.71 21.03
N LYS A 294 -9.06 -15.84 21.11
CA LYS A 294 -7.83 -15.93 21.90
C LYS A 294 -6.75 -14.97 21.40
N ALA A 295 -6.53 -14.90 20.07
CA ALA A 295 -5.57 -13.96 19.50
C ALA A 295 -5.92 -12.51 19.84
N MET A 296 -7.21 -12.17 19.82
CA MET A 296 -7.72 -10.85 20.22
C MET A 296 -7.45 -10.58 21.72
N ASP A 297 -7.72 -11.53 22.61
CA ASP A 297 -7.45 -11.37 24.03
C ASP A 297 -5.96 -11.20 24.30
N ASP A 298 -5.10 -11.96 23.62
CA ASP A 298 -3.64 -11.84 23.72
C ASP A 298 -3.15 -10.45 23.20
N ALA A 299 -3.80 -9.91 22.17
CA ALA A 299 -3.52 -8.57 21.65
C ALA A 299 -3.94 -7.46 22.64
N TRP A 300 -5.11 -7.59 23.26
CA TRP A 300 -5.57 -6.68 24.32
C TRP A 300 -4.62 -6.63 25.52
N LEU A 301 -4.18 -7.80 25.98
CA LEU A 301 -3.23 -7.88 27.09
C LEU A 301 -1.90 -7.19 26.77
N ARG A 302 -1.44 -7.26 25.52
CA ARG A 302 -0.21 -6.57 25.08
C ARG A 302 -0.37 -5.05 25.02
N LYS A 303 -1.56 -4.54 24.68
CA LYS A 303 -1.87 -3.11 24.74
C LYS A 303 -1.91 -2.56 26.19
N GLY A 304 -1.85 -3.42 27.20
CA GLY A 304 -1.99 -3.02 28.61
C GLY A 304 -3.39 -2.56 28.99
N GLU A 305 -4.37 -2.80 28.14
CA GLU A 305 -5.78 -2.49 28.37
C GLU A 305 -6.43 -3.64 29.13
N VAL A 306 -6.82 -3.41 30.39
CA VAL A 306 -7.57 -4.39 31.18
C VAL A 306 -9.04 -4.34 30.78
N ARG A 307 -9.55 -5.39 30.11
CA ARG A 307 -10.99 -5.56 29.93
C ARG A 307 -11.68 -5.67 31.30
N ARG A 308 -12.44 -4.67 31.69
CA ARG A 308 -13.41 -4.81 32.77
C ARG A 308 -14.65 -5.50 32.18
N TYR A 309 -14.74 -6.80 32.34
CA TYR A 309 -16.01 -7.50 32.13
C TYR A 309 -17.00 -7.01 33.18
N SER A 310 -17.92 -6.14 32.83
CA SER A 310 -19.15 -5.99 33.59
C SER A 310 -20.05 -7.17 33.21
N ALA A 311 -20.01 -8.23 34.02
CA ALA A 311 -21.01 -9.27 33.97
C ALA A 311 -22.34 -8.64 34.40
N GLN A 312 -23.16 -8.22 33.42
CA GLN A 312 -24.57 -7.99 33.68
C GLN A 312 -25.24 -9.38 33.70
N PHE A 313 -25.35 -9.96 34.90
CA PHE A 313 -26.32 -11.01 35.14
C PHE A 313 -27.70 -10.35 35.16
N GLN A 314 -28.52 -10.67 34.14
CA GLN A 314 -29.98 -10.55 34.22
C GLN A 314 -30.55 -11.88 34.66
#